data_e6ddb4f1693417026e640556068b188c
#
_entry.id   e6ddb4f1693417026e640556068b188c
#
_cell.length_a   1.000
_cell.length_b   1.000
_cell.length_c   1.000
_cell.angle_alpha   90.00
_cell.angle_beta   90.00
_cell.angle_gamma   90.00
#
_symmetry.space_group_name_H-M   'P 1'
#
loop_
_entity.id
_entity.type
_entity.pdbx_description
1 polymer ?
#
loop_
_entity_poly.entity_id
_entity_poly.type
_entity_poly.pdbx_seq_one_letter_code
_entity_poly.pdbx_strand_id
1 'polypeptide(L)'
;AAGTPVNVLSETESQMSSDKEVVYVNNYSAAKRDVNFNDNWKFYLGDGSGAEEPAFDDSKWEHVNLPHDYSIEQEYSTKMEAESGYLPGGIGWYRKSFTLGKTAENKRVRIDFGGVYMDATVWVNGTQVGSHPYGYTPFSFDITDLVKFDGENVITVKVNHQTPSSRWYSGSGIYRSVDLN
;
A
#
# COMPACT_ATOMS: atom_id res chain seq x y z
N ALA A 1 28.70 1.05 -34.80
CA ALA A 1 28.51 0.07 -33.73
C ALA A 1 27.27 0.48 -32.94
N ALA A 2 26.20 -0.26 -33.13
CA ALA A 2 24.91 -0.03 -32.44
C ALA A 2 24.96 -0.69 -31.06
N GLY A 3 24.77 0.11 -30.02
CA GLY A 3 24.63 -0.39 -28.66
C GLY A 3 23.24 -0.97 -28.45
N THR A 4 23.19 -2.22 -28.02
CA THR A 4 21.96 -2.94 -27.66
C THR A 4 21.38 -2.37 -26.36
N PRO A 5 20.08 -2.13 -26.27
CA PRO A 5 19.46 -1.71 -25.01
C PRO A 5 19.43 -2.90 -24.03
N VAL A 6 20.00 -2.69 -22.85
CA VAL A 6 19.88 -3.64 -21.73
C VAL A 6 18.47 -3.54 -21.17
N ASN A 7 17.69 -4.56 -21.44
CA ASN A 7 16.36 -4.74 -20.90
C ASN A 7 16.50 -5.22 -19.43
N VAL A 8 16.28 -4.35 -18.47
CA VAL A 8 16.21 -4.75 -17.05
C VAL A 8 14.78 -5.19 -16.79
N LEU A 9 14.51 -6.45 -17.07
CA LEU A 9 13.31 -7.13 -16.59
C LEU A 9 13.45 -7.33 -15.07
N SER A 10 12.43 -6.95 -14.34
CA SER A 10 12.24 -7.40 -12.96
C SER A 10 12.02 -8.92 -13.01
N GLU A 11 13.04 -9.70 -12.67
CA GLU A 11 12.88 -11.14 -12.57
C GLU A 11 12.08 -11.46 -11.31
N THR A 12 10.80 -11.78 -11.52
CA THR A 12 10.00 -12.51 -10.55
C THR A 12 10.26 -13.99 -10.82
N GLU A 13 11.29 -14.58 -10.21
CA GLU A 13 11.45 -16.03 -10.25
C GLU A 13 10.40 -16.67 -9.36
N SER A 14 9.38 -17.24 -9.97
CA SER A 14 8.46 -18.17 -9.32
C SER A 14 9.10 -19.56 -9.35
N GLN A 15 9.71 -20.00 -8.25
CA GLN A 15 10.02 -21.39 -8.05
C GLN A 15 8.83 -22.09 -7.42
N MET A 16 8.13 -22.92 -8.19
CA MET A 16 7.13 -23.85 -7.68
C MET A 16 7.83 -25.01 -6.96
N SER A 17 7.72 -25.02 -5.64
CA SER A 17 7.95 -26.19 -4.79
C SER A 17 6.72 -26.37 -3.92
N SER A 18 6.17 -27.58 -3.89
CA SER A 18 5.00 -27.96 -3.10
C SER A 18 5.14 -27.51 -1.64
N ASP A 19 4.12 -26.84 -1.11
CA ASP A 19 3.92 -26.45 0.29
C ASP A 19 4.88 -25.40 0.87
N LYS A 20 5.43 -24.51 0.07
CA LYS A 20 6.13 -23.32 0.58
C LYS A 20 5.33 -22.07 0.29
N GLU A 21 5.10 -21.31 1.35
CA GLU A 21 4.58 -19.95 1.28
C GLU A 21 5.40 -19.13 0.27
N VAL A 22 4.72 -18.48 -0.68
CA VAL A 22 5.40 -17.61 -1.64
C VAL A 22 5.80 -16.33 -0.90
N VAL A 23 7.09 -16.16 -0.65
CA VAL A 23 7.63 -14.96 -0.02
C VAL A 23 7.85 -13.91 -1.10
N TYR A 24 7.03 -12.87 -1.09
CA TYR A 24 7.23 -11.71 -1.95
C TYR A 24 8.29 -10.80 -1.35
N VAL A 25 9.39 -10.60 -2.06
CA VAL A 25 10.48 -9.72 -1.63
C VAL A 25 10.44 -8.44 -2.44
N ASN A 26 10.22 -7.32 -1.75
CA ASN A 26 10.17 -6.00 -2.36
C ASN A 26 11.48 -5.26 -2.08
N ASN A 27 12.44 -5.39 -2.99
CA ASN A 27 13.75 -4.74 -2.89
C ASN A 27 13.81 -3.50 -3.78
N TYR A 28 14.11 -2.36 -3.20
CA TYR A 28 14.25 -1.10 -3.92
C TYR A 28 15.69 -0.60 -3.85
N SER A 29 16.26 -0.34 -5.01
CA SER A 29 17.58 0.29 -5.10
C SER A 29 17.44 1.79 -5.35
N ALA A 30 18.34 2.60 -4.80
CA ALA A 30 18.33 4.05 -4.96
C ALA A 30 18.69 4.55 -6.36
N ALA A 31 18.71 3.68 -7.36
CA ALA A 31 19.16 4.04 -8.72
C ALA A 31 18.15 4.89 -9.51
N LYS A 32 16.90 4.95 -9.06
CA LYS A 32 15.84 5.72 -9.73
C LYS A 32 15.15 6.64 -8.72
N ARG A 33 14.75 7.82 -9.18
CA ARG A 33 13.66 8.59 -8.58
C ARG A 33 12.35 7.97 -9.03
N ASP A 34 11.29 8.16 -8.27
CA ASP A 34 9.94 7.73 -8.58
C ASP A 34 9.88 6.20 -8.84
N VAL A 35 10.06 5.45 -7.79
CA VAL A 35 9.93 3.99 -7.84
C VAL A 35 8.47 3.62 -7.60
N ASN A 36 7.89 2.89 -8.56
CA ASN A 36 6.56 2.30 -8.41
C ASN A 36 6.50 1.42 -7.17
N PHE A 37 5.56 1.70 -6.29
CA PHE A 37 5.40 1.01 -5.01
C PHE A 37 4.08 0.22 -4.93
N ASN A 38 3.43 -0.02 -6.07
CA ASN A 38 2.06 -0.54 -6.15
C ASN A 38 1.95 -2.05 -5.93
N ASP A 39 3.01 -2.83 -6.17
CA ASP A 39 2.93 -4.28 -6.16
C ASP A 39 3.05 -4.88 -4.75
N ASN A 40 2.49 -6.08 -4.57
CA ASN A 40 2.69 -6.94 -3.39
C ASN A 40 2.32 -6.27 -2.06
N TRP A 41 1.18 -5.64 -1.99
CA TRP A 41 0.57 -5.23 -0.73
C TRP A 41 -0.24 -6.40 -0.15
N LYS A 42 -0.41 -6.39 1.15
CA LYS A 42 -1.36 -7.23 1.86
C LYS A 42 -2.55 -6.39 2.30
N PHE A 43 -3.74 -6.93 2.18
CA PHE A 43 -4.99 -6.24 2.50
C PHE A 43 -5.85 -7.06 3.46
N TYR A 44 -6.54 -6.35 4.34
CA TYR A 44 -7.52 -6.91 5.26
C TYR A 44 -8.68 -5.93 5.45
N LEU A 45 -9.90 -6.42 5.28
CA LEU A 45 -11.14 -5.66 5.54
C LEU A 45 -11.65 -6.00 6.93
N GLY A 46 -11.70 -5.02 7.82
CA GLY A 46 -12.20 -5.17 9.17
C GLY A 46 -11.37 -4.48 10.24
N ASP A 47 -11.57 -4.89 11.50
CA ASP A 47 -10.77 -4.38 12.62
C ASP A 47 -9.40 -5.07 12.65
N GLY A 48 -8.39 -4.34 12.22
CA GLY A 48 -6.98 -4.76 12.26
C GLY A 48 -6.23 -4.12 13.43
N SER A 49 -6.82 -4.06 14.61
CA SER A 49 -6.19 -3.46 15.78
C SER A 49 -4.80 -4.07 16.04
N GLY A 50 -3.78 -3.21 16.15
CA GLY A 50 -2.38 -3.61 16.27
C GLY A 50 -1.66 -3.83 14.94
N ALA A 51 -2.35 -3.68 13.80
CA ALA A 51 -1.73 -3.87 12.47
C ALA A 51 -0.66 -2.83 12.13
N GLU A 52 -0.59 -1.74 12.87
CA GLU A 52 0.48 -0.74 12.79
C GLU A 52 1.83 -1.28 13.29
N GLU A 53 1.81 -2.29 14.16
CA GLU A 53 3.03 -2.85 14.74
C GLU A 53 3.82 -3.67 13.70
N PRO A 54 5.15 -3.52 13.60
CA PRO A 54 5.97 -4.24 12.63
C PRO A 54 5.88 -5.76 12.76
N ALA A 55 5.75 -6.28 13.98
CA ALA A 55 5.68 -7.71 14.28
C ALA A 55 4.27 -8.31 14.14
N PHE A 56 3.29 -7.55 13.68
CA PHE A 56 1.94 -8.04 13.47
C PHE A 56 1.93 -9.19 12.44
N ASP A 57 1.22 -10.27 12.76
CA ASP A 57 1.06 -11.40 11.85
C ASP A 57 -0.01 -11.11 10.79
N ASP A 58 0.45 -10.78 9.60
CA ASP A 58 -0.37 -10.54 8.41
C ASP A 58 -0.37 -11.71 7.41
N SER A 59 0.04 -12.89 7.84
CA SER A 59 0.18 -14.08 6.98
C SER A 59 -1.13 -14.53 6.32
N LYS A 60 -2.27 -14.20 6.94
CA LYS A 60 -3.61 -14.54 6.44
C LYS A 60 -4.26 -13.42 5.61
N TRP A 61 -3.58 -12.30 5.43
CA TRP A 61 -4.10 -11.18 4.66
C TRP A 61 -4.01 -11.47 3.17
N GLU A 62 -4.95 -10.94 2.42
CA GLU A 62 -5.01 -11.07 0.98
C GLU A 62 -3.88 -10.29 0.30
N HIS A 63 -3.29 -10.86 -0.75
CA HIS A 63 -2.32 -10.16 -1.59
C HIS A 63 -3.03 -9.34 -2.65
N VAL A 64 -2.74 -8.04 -2.68
CA VAL A 64 -3.32 -7.11 -3.65
C VAL A 64 -2.24 -6.25 -4.30
N ASN A 65 -2.53 -5.79 -5.51
CA ASN A 65 -1.77 -4.75 -6.17
C ASN A 65 -2.59 -3.46 -6.23
N LEU A 66 -1.91 -2.32 -6.13
CA LEU A 66 -2.56 -1.02 -6.27
C LEU A 66 -2.63 -0.60 -7.76
N PRO A 67 -3.63 0.15 -8.16
CA PRO A 67 -4.78 0.64 -7.39
C PRO A 67 -5.74 -0.46 -6.93
N HIS A 68 -6.32 -0.29 -5.76
CA HIS A 68 -7.24 -1.26 -5.16
C HIS A 68 -8.47 -0.55 -4.56
N ASP A 69 -9.65 -1.11 -4.84
CA ASP A 69 -10.94 -0.62 -4.35
C ASP A 69 -11.73 -1.78 -3.74
N TYR A 70 -11.71 -1.87 -2.40
CA TYR A 70 -12.37 -2.95 -1.69
C TYR A 70 -13.89 -2.82 -1.61
N SER A 71 -14.49 -1.71 -2.04
CA SER A 71 -15.96 -1.62 -2.09
C SER A 71 -16.52 -2.52 -3.19
N ILE A 72 -15.88 -2.59 -4.35
CA ILE A 72 -16.35 -3.41 -5.48
C ILE A 72 -16.20 -4.92 -5.25
N GLU A 73 -15.43 -5.31 -4.28
CA GLU A 73 -15.22 -6.71 -3.90
C GLU A 73 -16.27 -7.21 -2.91
N GLN A 74 -17.07 -6.28 -2.34
CA GLN A 74 -18.11 -6.58 -1.40
C GLN A 74 -19.45 -6.78 -2.11
N GLU A 75 -20.34 -7.54 -1.48
CA GLU A 75 -21.69 -7.73 -2.00
C GLU A 75 -22.55 -6.48 -1.84
N TYR A 76 -23.40 -6.21 -2.81
CA TYR A 76 -24.39 -5.15 -2.73
C TYR A 76 -25.33 -5.36 -1.55
N SER A 77 -25.63 -4.30 -0.83
CA SER A 77 -26.55 -4.37 0.30
C SER A 77 -27.61 -3.28 0.22
N THR A 78 -28.88 -3.68 0.29
CA THR A 78 -30.02 -2.73 0.35
C THR A 78 -30.02 -1.88 1.64
N LYS A 79 -29.14 -2.19 2.58
CA LYS A 79 -28.91 -1.36 3.78
C LYS A 79 -27.98 -0.19 3.51
N MET A 80 -27.25 -0.24 2.37
CA MET A 80 -26.40 0.83 1.92
C MET A 80 -27.18 1.82 1.05
N GLU A 81 -26.61 2.98 0.85
CA GLU A 81 -27.25 4.06 0.11
C GLU A 81 -27.15 3.89 -1.39
N ALA A 82 -28.16 4.38 -2.11
CA ALA A 82 -28.16 4.38 -3.56
C ALA A 82 -27.01 5.21 -4.14
N GLU A 83 -26.63 6.27 -3.44
CA GLU A 83 -25.52 7.17 -3.81
C GLU A 83 -24.17 6.46 -3.83
N SER A 84 -23.95 5.49 -2.95
CA SER A 84 -22.75 4.65 -2.94
C SER A 84 -22.85 3.44 -3.90
N GLY A 85 -23.91 3.36 -4.73
CA GLY A 85 -24.20 2.19 -5.57
C GLY A 85 -24.56 0.95 -4.77
N TYR A 86 -25.08 1.11 -3.54
CA TYR A 86 -25.39 0.03 -2.60
C TYR A 86 -24.15 -0.78 -2.16
N LEU A 87 -22.94 -0.25 -2.38
CA LEU A 87 -21.70 -0.89 -1.97
C LEU A 87 -21.27 -0.42 -0.57
N PRO A 88 -20.83 -1.35 0.30
CA PRO A 88 -20.31 -1.00 1.61
C PRO A 88 -18.96 -0.29 1.52
N GLY A 89 -18.68 0.54 2.52
CA GLY A 89 -17.34 1.01 2.85
C GLY A 89 -16.68 0.09 3.88
N GLY A 90 -16.23 0.67 4.98
CA GLY A 90 -15.62 -0.04 6.10
C GLY A 90 -14.18 0.36 6.35
N ILE A 91 -13.54 -0.35 7.27
CA ILE A 91 -12.14 -0.13 7.60
C ILE A 91 -11.31 -1.14 6.83
N GLY A 92 -10.42 -0.63 5.97
CA GLY A 92 -9.44 -1.43 5.25
C GLY A 92 -8.03 -1.16 5.77
N TRP A 93 -7.24 -2.22 5.87
CA TRP A 93 -5.85 -2.16 6.27
C TRP A 93 -4.96 -2.67 5.15
N TYR A 94 -3.91 -1.94 4.86
CA TYR A 94 -2.89 -2.31 3.88
C TYR A 94 -1.54 -2.40 4.57
N ARG A 95 -0.77 -3.43 4.27
CA ARG A 95 0.60 -3.59 4.76
C ARG A 95 1.52 -3.99 3.62
N LYS A 96 2.76 -3.53 3.70
CA LYS A 96 3.80 -3.95 2.77
C LYS A 96 5.15 -3.95 3.48
N SER A 97 5.83 -5.10 3.41
CA SER A 97 7.24 -5.20 3.78
C SER A 97 8.12 -4.84 2.59
N PHE A 98 9.19 -4.11 2.83
CA PHE A 98 10.15 -3.71 1.80
C PHE A 98 11.55 -3.47 2.37
N THR A 99 12.55 -3.54 1.50
CA THR A 99 13.93 -3.22 1.85
C THR A 99 14.45 -2.07 0.99
N LEU A 100 15.32 -1.26 1.58
CA LEU A 100 16.07 -0.22 0.89
C LEU A 100 17.56 -0.56 0.95
N GLY A 101 18.23 -0.53 -0.21
CA GLY A 101 19.67 -0.77 -0.26
C GLY A 101 20.46 0.38 0.38
N LYS A 102 21.67 0.10 0.82
CA LYS A 102 22.61 1.08 1.40
C LYS A 102 22.88 2.31 0.53
N THR A 103 22.73 2.17 -0.77
CA THR A 103 22.89 3.29 -1.70
C THR A 103 21.85 4.40 -1.52
N ALA A 104 20.75 4.10 -0.80
CA ALA A 104 19.74 5.08 -0.40
C ALA A 104 20.09 5.80 0.92
N GLU A 105 21.02 5.26 1.71
CA GLU A 105 21.54 5.92 2.91
C GLU A 105 22.09 7.31 2.55
N ASN A 106 21.76 8.32 3.30
CA ASN A 106 22.03 9.74 3.00
C ASN A 106 21.18 10.38 1.88
N LYS A 107 20.12 9.73 1.44
CA LYS A 107 19.10 10.33 0.57
C LYS A 107 17.81 10.57 1.35
N ARG A 108 17.02 11.52 0.88
CA ARG A 108 15.66 11.65 1.37
C ARG A 108 14.81 10.53 0.80
N VAL A 109 13.97 9.96 1.63
CA VAL A 109 12.98 8.95 1.25
C VAL A 109 11.60 9.49 1.54
N ARG A 110 10.78 9.58 0.49
CA ARG A 110 9.41 10.09 0.57
C ARG A 110 8.45 9.05 -0.02
N ILE A 111 7.31 8.89 0.62
CA ILE A 111 6.21 8.09 0.09
C ILE A 111 5.11 9.02 -0.41
N ASP A 112 4.67 8.82 -1.65
CA ASP A 112 3.66 9.62 -2.33
C ASP A 112 2.43 8.77 -2.63
N PHE A 113 1.27 9.22 -2.16
CA PHE A 113 -0.03 8.61 -2.44
C PHE A 113 -0.79 9.47 -3.43
N GLY A 114 -1.17 8.93 -4.57
CA GLY A 114 -1.98 9.63 -5.57
C GLY A 114 -3.42 9.86 -5.11
N GLY A 115 -3.94 9.01 -4.23
CA GLY A 115 -5.25 9.13 -3.60
C GLY A 115 -5.63 7.90 -2.81
N VAL A 116 -6.22 8.14 -1.63
CA VAL A 116 -6.75 7.12 -0.73
C VAL A 116 -8.14 7.55 -0.27
N TYR A 117 -9.15 6.76 -0.52
CA TYR A 117 -10.50 7.08 -0.11
C TYR A 117 -10.95 6.16 1.02
N MET A 118 -11.11 6.69 2.23
CA MET A 118 -10.79 8.01 2.77
C MET A 118 -10.26 7.89 4.19
N ASP A 119 -9.98 9.03 4.83
CA ASP A 119 -9.49 9.10 6.22
C ASP A 119 -8.32 8.14 6.46
N ALA A 120 -7.27 8.34 5.64
CA ALA A 120 -6.08 7.53 5.68
C ALA A 120 -5.19 7.88 6.87
N THR A 121 -4.67 6.86 7.54
CA THR A 121 -3.58 6.99 8.51
C THR A 121 -2.43 6.09 8.11
N VAL A 122 -1.21 6.58 8.16
CA VAL A 122 -0.01 5.89 7.68
C VAL A 122 1.01 5.73 8.80
N TRP A 123 1.59 4.53 8.90
CA TRP A 123 2.69 4.18 9.81
C TRP A 123 3.85 3.61 9.02
N VAL A 124 5.05 3.87 9.49
CA VAL A 124 6.28 3.24 9.01
C VAL A 124 7.03 2.68 10.22
N ASN A 125 7.33 1.40 10.20
CA ASN A 125 8.00 0.69 11.29
C ASN A 125 7.34 0.92 12.67
N GLY A 126 6.01 0.96 12.72
CA GLY A 126 5.21 1.19 13.94
C GLY A 126 5.06 2.65 14.33
N THR A 127 5.75 3.57 13.69
CA THR A 127 5.64 5.01 13.97
C THR A 127 4.63 5.65 13.04
N GLN A 128 3.62 6.31 13.59
CA GLN A 128 2.66 7.08 12.79
C GLN A 128 3.35 8.25 12.10
N VAL A 129 3.26 8.29 10.79
CA VAL A 129 3.84 9.35 9.95
C VAL A 129 2.89 10.53 9.82
N GLY A 130 1.61 10.22 9.66
CA GLY A 130 0.56 11.21 9.52
C GLY A 130 -0.78 10.61 9.11
N SER A 131 -1.74 11.51 8.88
CA SER A 131 -3.07 11.17 8.39
C SER A 131 -3.52 12.14 7.29
N HIS A 132 -4.41 11.67 6.43
CA HIS A 132 -5.01 12.48 5.38
C HIS A 132 -6.51 12.16 5.26
N PRO A 133 -7.40 13.06 5.67
CA PRO A 133 -8.82 12.76 5.75
C PRO A 133 -9.54 12.82 4.40
N TYR A 134 -9.04 13.60 3.43
CA TYR A 134 -9.74 13.87 2.18
C TYR A 134 -9.35 12.88 1.07
N GLY A 135 -10.37 12.21 0.51
CA GLY A 135 -10.16 11.10 -0.41
C GLY A 135 -9.70 11.45 -1.82
N TYR A 136 -9.79 12.70 -2.27
CA TYR A 136 -9.58 13.07 -3.68
C TYR A 136 -8.26 13.76 -3.98
N THR A 137 -7.50 14.16 -2.98
CA THR A 137 -6.22 14.84 -3.17
C THR A 137 -5.03 13.92 -2.91
N PRO A 138 -3.94 14.07 -3.68
CA PRO A 138 -2.69 13.39 -3.36
C PRO A 138 -2.07 13.95 -2.07
N PHE A 139 -1.28 13.13 -1.42
CA PHE A 139 -0.50 13.51 -0.23
C PHE A 139 0.80 12.73 -0.16
N SER A 140 1.74 13.24 0.60
CA SER A 140 3.06 12.62 0.76
C SER A 140 3.63 12.81 2.15
N PHE A 141 4.50 11.88 2.54
CA PHE A 141 5.22 11.93 3.81
C PHE A 141 6.71 11.70 3.59
N ASP A 142 7.54 12.50 4.27
CA ASP A 142 8.98 12.23 4.41
C ASP A 142 9.15 11.13 5.47
N ILE A 143 9.74 10.02 5.08
CA ILE A 143 9.95 8.85 5.93
C ILE A 143 11.44 8.55 6.16
N THR A 144 12.32 9.49 5.79
CA THR A 144 13.77 9.34 5.81
C THR A 144 14.29 8.84 7.16
N ASP A 145 13.82 9.45 8.24
CA ASP A 145 14.29 9.14 9.60
C ASP A 145 13.68 7.88 10.20
N LEU A 146 12.71 7.27 9.51
CA LEU A 146 11.96 6.10 9.98
C LEU A 146 12.37 4.81 9.29
N VAL A 147 12.99 4.90 8.11
CA VAL A 147 13.38 3.72 7.33
C VAL A 147 14.75 3.20 7.76
N LYS A 148 14.90 1.88 7.67
CA LYS A 148 16.17 1.17 7.87
C LYS A 148 16.77 0.90 6.50
N PHE A 149 18.07 1.08 6.38
CA PHE A 149 18.83 0.68 5.20
C PHE A 149 19.47 -0.70 5.45
N ASP A 150 19.44 -1.58 4.46
CA ASP A 150 19.82 -3.00 4.56
C ASP A 150 19.02 -3.81 5.60
N GLY A 151 17.79 -3.39 5.89
CA GLY A 151 16.89 -4.07 6.79
C GLY A 151 15.46 -4.04 6.29
N GLU A 152 14.63 -4.89 6.86
CA GLU A 152 13.20 -4.89 6.55
C GLU A 152 12.52 -3.67 7.16
N ASN A 153 11.70 -3.03 6.35
CA ASN A 153 10.78 -1.98 6.73
C ASN A 153 9.35 -2.45 6.49
N VAL A 154 8.42 -1.97 7.30
CA VAL A 154 6.99 -2.22 7.13
C VAL A 154 6.27 -0.88 7.06
N ILE A 155 5.48 -0.70 6.01
CA ILE A 155 4.51 0.39 5.91
C ILE A 155 3.12 -0.17 6.13
N THR A 156 2.31 0.55 6.91
CA THR A 156 0.91 0.23 7.18
C THR A 156 0.04 1.44 6.86
N VAL A 157 -1.08 1.20 6.19
CA VAL A 157 -2.08 2.22 5.87
C VAL A 157 -3.43 1.73 6.33
N LYS A 158 -4.08 2.49 7.20
CA LYS A 158 -5.48 2.32 7.55
C LYS A 158 -6.32 3.25 6.72
N VAL A 159 -7.37 2.73 6.13
CA VAL A 159 -8.40 3.48 5.39
C VAL A 159 -9.71 3.33 6.16
N ASN A 160 -10.33 4.45 6.51
CA ASN A 160 -11.57 4.44 7.28
C ASN A 160 -12.70 5.08 6.46
N HIS A 161 -13.24 4.31 5.53
CA HIS A 161 -14.36 4.75 4.73
C HIS A 161 -15.69 4.42 5.43
N GLN A 162 -16.20 5.38 6.18
CA GLN A 162 -17.54 5.28 6.75
C GLN A 162 -18.58 5.84 5.78
N THR A 163 -19.64 5.10 5.56
CA THR A 163 -20.80 5.53 4.79
C THR A 163 -21.90 6.08 5.73
N PRO A 164 -22.66 7.12 5.33
CA PRO A 164 -22.60 7.91 4.09
C PRO A 164 -21.43 8.89 4.06
N SER A 165 -20.70 8.95 2.95
CA SER A 165 -19.54 9.85 2.82
C SER A 165 -19.61 10.79 1.63
N SER A 166 -20.41 10.44 0.61
CA SER A 166 -20.50 11.19 -0.64
C SER A 166 -21.88 10.99 -1.27
N ARG A 167 -22.23 11.87 -2.22
CA ARG A 167 -23.42 11.71 -3.08
C ARG A 167 -23.19 10.82 -4.29
N TRP A 168 -21.97 10.32 -4.46
CA TRP A 168 -21.55 9.53 -5.62
C TRP A 168 -20.73 8.36 -5.15
N TYR A 169 -20.68 7.31 -5.97
CA TYR A 169 -19.75 6.23 -5.76
C TYR A 169 -18.31 6.79 -5.77
N SER A 170 -17.58 6.52 -4.72
CA SER A 170 -16.22 7.06 -4.51
C SER A 170 -15.15 5.98 -4.49
N GLY A 171 -15.53 4.72 -4.40
CA GLY A 171 -14.62 3.63 -4.09
C GLY A 171 -14.19 3.62 -2.62
N SER A 172 -13.34 2.66 -2.28
CA SER A 172 -12.73 2.56 -0.95
C SER A 172 -11.33 1.98 -1.05
N GLY A 173 -10.35 2.61 -0.43
CA GLY A 173 -9.00 2.07 -0.41
C GLY A 173 -7.97 2.96 -1.07
N ILE A 174 -6.80 2.38 -1.37
CA ILE A 174 -5.74 3.06 -2.10
C ILE A 174 -6.04 2.94 -3.60
N TYR A 175 -6.89 3.83 -4.11
CA TYR A 175 -7.45 3.75 -5.46
C TYR A 175 -6.60 4.41 -6.54
N ARG A 176 -5.44 4.94 -6.19
CA ARG A 176 -4.42 5.48 -7.10
C ARG A 176 -3.04 4.94 -6.74
N SER A 177 -2.10 5.20 -7.64
CA SER A 177 -0.71 4.78 -7.48
C SER A 177 -0.06 5.29 -6.21
N VAL A 178 0.87 4.50 -5.70
CA VAL A 178 1.80 4.87 -4.63
C VAL A 178 3.21 4.79 -5.20
N ASP A 179 4.00 5.80 -4.94
CA ASP A 179 5.39 5.90 -5.40
C ASP A 179 6.33 6.16 -4.23
N LEU A 180 7.53 5.58 -4.31
CA LEU A 180 8.61 5.82 -3.37
C LEU A 180 9.68 6.68 -4.07
N ASN A 181 10.00 7.84 -3.47
CA ASN A 181 10.93 8.84 -4.01
C ASN A 181 12.15 9.01 -3.13
#